data_c4b57aa5b7beab4c161d04f37f57da8f
#
_entry.id   c4b57aa5b7beab4c161d04f37f57da8f
#
_cell.length_a   1.000
_cell.length_b   1.000
_cell.length_c   1.000
_cell.angle_alpha   90.00
_cell.angle_beta   90.00
_cell.angle_gamma   90.00
#
_symmetry.space_group_name_H-M   'P 1'
#
loop_
_entity.id
_entity.type
_entity.pdbx_description
1 polymer ?
#
loop_
_entity_poly.entity_id
_entity_poly.type
_entity_poly.pdbx_seq_one_letter_code
_entity_poly.pdbx_strand_id
1 'polypeptide(L)'
;TQMTLNTFHLAGVAEVQVTTGLPRIIELFDAQKTIKTPMMEIYLKSPHNKLENIGKFAARIKEKVFGELVQEFSLNIFEQTLTVNLSKELLDNFGLAVKELVKSLKTKAKGFNIEFEENKIIFSQKGKTEEIKDLYNLKEKIKAVKVGGIKGLKQVLPVKRGEEYIVLTAGTNLKDVL
;
A
#
# COMPACT_ATOMS: atom_id res chain seq x y z
N THR A 1 -0.01 2.96 -34.32
CA THR A 1 -0.24 1.48 -34.24
C THR A 1 0.91 0.78 -33.53
N GLN A 2 2.17 1.08 -33.87
CA GLN A 2 3.34 0.50 -33.18
C GLN A 2 3.44 0.91 -31.72
N MET A 3 3.12 2.14 -31.38
CA MET A 3 3.04 2.58 -29.99
C MET A 3 1.97 1.84 -29.21
N THR A 4 0.83 1.54 -29.81
CA THR A 4 -0.26 0.79 -29.17
C THR A 4 0.16 -0.66 -28.91
N LEU A 5 0.88 -1.31 -29.82
CA LEU A 5 1.42 -2.66 -29.64
C LEU A 5 2.45 -2.73 -28.52
N ASN A 6 3.39 -1.78 -28.45
CA ASN A 6 4.37 -1.73 -27.38
C ASN A 6 3.71 -1.50 -26.01
N THR A 7 2.69 -0.65 -25.94
CA THR A 7 1.92 -0.41 -24.72
C THR A 7 1.15 -1.65 -24.29
N PHE A 8 0.59 -2.38 -25.24
CA PHE A 8 -0.13 -3.62 -24.98
C PHE A 8 0.79 -4.73 -24.43
N HIS A 9 2.01 -4.87 -24.95
CA HIS A 9 2.99 -5.82 -24.46
C HIS A 9 3.45 -5.51 -23.04
N LEU A 10 3.69 -4.26 -22.71
CA LEU A 10 4.02 -3.82 -21.35
C LEU A 10 2.87 -4.04 -20.36
N ALA A 11 1.65 -3.77 -20.76
CA ALA A 11 0.46 -4.02 -19.94
C ALA A 11 0.20 -5.51 -19.70
N GLY A 12 0.56 -6.38 -20.64
CA GLY A 12 0.42 -7.84 -20.49
C GLY A 12 1.49 -8.50 -19.62
N VAL A 13 2.65 -7.86 -19.43
CA VAL A 13 3.79 -8.42 -18.68
C VAL A 13 3.85 -7.92 -17.24
N ALA A 14 3.40 -6.70 -17.00
CA ALA A 14 3.42 -6.11 -15.65
C ALA A 14 2.16 -5.28 -15.46
N GLU A 15 1.35 -5.63 -14.49
CA GLU A 15 0.18 -4.84 -14.06
C GLU A 15 0.57 -3.47 -13.44
N VAL A 16 1.73 -2.95 -13.78
CA VAL A 16 2.18 -1.63 -13.35
C VAL A 16 1.51 -0.60 -14.25
N GLN A 17 0.60 0.18 -13.69
CA GLN A 17 0.00 1.32 -14.37
C GLN A 17 1.04 2.41 -14.58
N VAL A 18 1.70 2.37 -15.71
CA VAL A 18 2.68 3.39 -16.13
C VAL A 18 2.14 4.11 -17.34
N THR A 19 2.20 5.43 -17.35
CA THR A 19 1.88 6.21 -18.53
C THR A 19 3.00 6.04 -19.56
N THR A 20 2.71 5.33 -20.64
CA THR A 20 3.63 5.05 -21.74
C THR A 20 3.05 5.51 -23.07
N GLY A 21 3.88 5.56 -24.10
CA GLY A 21 3.45 5.94 -25.46
C GLY A 21 3.12 7.42 -25.58
N LEU A 22 2.09 7.73 -26.40
CA LEU A 22 1.71 9.10 -26.72
C LEU A 22 1.40 9.99 -25.52
N PRO A 23 0.65 9.54 -24.48
CA PRO A 23 0.41 10.36 -23.30
C PRO A 23 1.70 10.77 -22.58
N ARG A 24 2.70 9.91 -22.56
CA ARG A 24 4.01 10.22 -21.96
C ARG A 24 4.79 11.26 -22.77
N ILE A 25 4.70 11.17 -24.10
CA ILE A 25 5.32 12.14 -24.99
C ILE A 25 4.70 13.52 -24.79
N ILE A 26 3.37 13.59 -24.69
CA ILE A 26 2.66 14.85 -24.41
C ILE A 26 3.09 15.45 -23.07
N GLU A 27 3.19 14.64 -22.00
CA GLU A 27 3.68 15.12 -20.70
C GLU A 27 5.09 15.73 -20.77
N LEU A 28 5.98 15.16 -21.61
CA LEU A 28 7.33 15.65 -21.80
C LEU A 28 7.35 16.96 -22.60
N PHE A 29 6.58 17.05 -23.69
CA PHE A 29 6.52 18.28 -24.50
C PHE A 29 5.84 19.43 -23.76
N ASP A 30 4.83 19.13 -22.94
CA ASP A 30 4.15 20.12 -22.10
C ASP A 30 4.99 20.54 -20.87
N ALA A 31 6.17 19.92 -20.67
CA ALA A 31 7.04 20.16 -19.52
C ALA A 31 6.28 20.14 -18.17
N GLN A 32 5.39 19.18 -18.00
CA GLN A 32 4.57 19.05 -16.79
C GLN A 32 5.46 18.84 -15.57
N LYS A 33 5.27 19.64 -14.53
CA LYS A 33 6.03 19.53 -13.27
C LYS A 33 5.74 18.25 -12.52
N THR A 34 4.51 17.74 -12.62
CA THR A 34 4.07 16.52 -11.93
C THR A 34 3.70 15.46 -12.95
N ILE A 35 4.40 14.34 -12.89
CA ILE A 35 4.13 13.18 -13.73
C ILE A 35 2.97 12.39 -13.11
N LYS A 36 1.98 11.98 -13.90
CA LYS A 36 0.80 11.25 -13.41
C LYS A 36 1.15 9.89 -12.81
N THR A 37 2.00 9.14 -13.49
CA THR A 37 2.44 7.81 -13.06
C THR A 37 3.96 7.70 -13.15
N PRO A 38 4.70 8.27 -12.18
CA PRO A 38 6.15 8.15 -12.16
C PRO A 38 6.57 6.69 -11.93
N MET A 39 7.64 6.28 -12.57
CA MET A 39 8.23 4.96 -12.44
C MET A 39 9.67 5.09 -11.96
N MET A 40 10.12 4.12 -11.17
CA MET A 40 11.50 4.02 -10.73
C MET A 40 12.00 2.58 -10.94
N GLU A 41 13.21 2.43 -11.44
CA GLU A 41 13.92 1.16 -11.54
C GLU A 41 14.95 1.07 -10.41
N ILE A 42 14.90 -0.02 -9.64
CA ILE A 42 15.83 -0.25 -8.53
C ILE A 42 16.71 -1.44 -8.87
N TYR A 43 18.00 -1.19 -8.97
CA TYR A 43 19.02 -2.21 -9.19
C TYR A 43 19.63 -2.61 -7.86
N LEU A 44 19.51 -3.89 -7.50
CA LEU A 44 20.07 -4.42 -6.26
C LEU A 44 21.47 -4.98 -6.48
N LYS A 45 22.37 -4.74 -5.54
CA LYS A 45 23.70 -5.35 -5.53
C LYS A 45 23.62 -6.82 -5.12
N SER A 46 24.56 -7.63 -5.62
CA SER A 46 24.73 -9.01 -5.13
C SER A 46 24.99 -9.00 -3.61
N PRO A 47 24.38 -9.93 -2.84
CA PRO A 47 23.62 -11.12 -3.22
C PRO A 47 22.09 -10.92 -3.33
N HIS A 48 21.59 -9.68 -3.25
CA HIS A 48 20.16 -9.38 -3.17
C HIS A 48 19.43 -9.40 -4.53
N ASN A 49 20.16 -9.48 -5.64
CA ASN A 49 19.62 -9.53 -7.00
C ASN A 49 19.08 -10.92 -7.41
N LYS A 50 19.04 -11.91 -6.50
CA LYS A 50 18.49 -13.24 -6.74
C LYS A 50 16.99 -13.27 -6.55
N LEU A 51 16.28 -14.16 -7.29
CA LEU A 51 14.81 -14.25 -7.30
C LEU A 51 14.19 -14.37 -5.89
N GLU A 52 14.80 -15.17 -5.02
CA GLU A 52 14.28 -15.41 -3.66
C GLU A 52 14.32 -14.15 -2.77
N ASN A 53 15.38 -13.36 -2.92
CA ASN A 53 15.60 -12.17 -2.10
C ASN A 53 14.84 -10.96 -2.63
N ILE A 54 14.74 -10.83 -3.97
CA ILE A 54 14.11 -9.69 -4.61
C ILE A 54 12.60 -9.64 -4.34
N GLY A 55 11.94 -10.80 -4.28
CA GLY A 55 10.53 -10.89 -3.93
C GLY A 55 10.25 -10.39 -2.50
N LYS A 56 11.07 -10.81 -1.54
CA LYS A 56 10.99 -10.35 -0.15
C LYS A 56 11.26 -8.85 -0.03
N PHE A 57 12.25 -8.35 -0.77
CA PHE A 57 12.57 -6.94 -0.82
C PHE A 57 11.43 -6.12 -1.42
N ALA A 58 10.88 -6.54 -2.56
CA ALA A 58 9.74 -5.88 -3.21
C ALA A 58 8.51 -5.82 -2.28
N ALA A 59 8.20 -6.93 -1.59
CA ALA A 59 7.11 -6.97 -0.61
C ALA A 59 7.35 -6.03 0.58
N ARG A 60 8.61 -5.83 0.99
CA ARG A 60 8.98 -4.97 2.11
C ARG A 60 8.86 -3.49 1.79
N ILE A 61 9.26 -3.07 0.58
CA ILE A 61 9.24 -1.66 0.17
C ILE A 61 7.87 -1.19 -0.33
N LYS A 62 7.01 -2.09 -0.80
CA LYS A 62 5.66 -1.74 -1.25
C LYS A 62 4.91 -1.01 -0.13
N GLU A 63 4.33 0.14 -0.47
CA GLU A 63 3.45 0.87 0.45
C GLU A 63 2.24 0.00 0.83
N LYS A 64 1.99 -0.13 2.13
CA LYS A 64 0.90 -0.94 2.68
C LYS A 64 -0.09 -0.03 3.37
N VAL A 65 -1.35 -0.17 3.00
CA VAL A 65 -2.44 0.51 3.68
C VAL A 65 -3.17 -0.47 4.60
N PHE A 66 -3.70 0.04 5.70
CA PHE A 66 -4.39 -0.78 6.70
C PHE A 66 -5.53 -1.61 6.09
N GLY A 67 -6.26 -1.03 5.13
CA GLY A 67 -7.35 -1.72 4.44
C GLY A 67 -6.95 -3.02 3.73
N GLU A 68 -5.67 -3.17 3.30
CA GLU A 68 -5.17 -4.40 2.69
C GLU A 68 -4.95 -5.53 3.70
N LEU A 69 -4.77 -5.21 4.98
CA LEU A 69 -4.56 -6.17 6.07
C LEU A 69 -5.88 -6.68 6.67
N VAL A 70 -6.97 -5.97 6.39
CA VAL A 70 -8.28 -6.26 6.98
C VAL A 70 -8.99 -7.33 6.18
N GLN A 71 -9.40 -8.39 6.87
CA GLN A 71 -10.24 -9.43 6.31
C GLN A 71 -11.72 -9.02 6.34
N GLU A 72 -12.15 -8.44 7.45
CA GLU A 72 -13.55 -8.08 7.66
C GLU A 72 -13.70 -6.87 8.59
N PHE A 73 -14.68 -6.03 8.29
CA PHE A 73 -15.17 -4.97 9.17
C PHE A 73 -16.57 -5.34 9.68
N SER A 74 -16.73 -5.49 10.98
CA SER A 74 -18.02 -5.74 11.63
C SER A 74 -18.44 -4.51 12.44
N LEU A 75 -19.60 -3.98 12.15
CA LEU A 75 -20.18 -2.82 12.85
C LEU A 75 -21.31 -3.31 13.76
N ASN A 76 -21.15 -3.15 15.06
CA ASN A 76 -22.21 -3.39 16.02
C ASN A 76 -22.87 -2.04 16.38
N ILE A 77 -24.10 -1.88 15.88
CA ILE A 77 -24.87 -0.62 16.06
C ILE A 77 -25.32 -0.46 17.50
N PHE A 78 -25.68 -1.55 18.17
CA PHE A 78 -26.20 -1.52 19.55
C PHE A 78 -25.12 -1.15 20.56
N GLU A 79 -23.93 -1.70 20.40
CA GLU A 79 -22.77 -1.43 21.27
C GLU A 79 -21.94 -0.24 20.77
N GLN A 80 -22.30 0.33 19.62
CA GLN A 80 -21.54 1.39 18.97
C GLN A 80 -20.04 1.07 18.83
N THR A 81 -19.75 -0.17 18.42
CA THR A 81 -18.39 -0.67 18.25
C THR A 81 -18.11 -1.03 16.79
N LEU A 82 -16.89 -0.75 16.34
CA LEU A 82 -16.36 -1.21 15.07
C LEU A 82 -15.27 -2.24 15.33
N THR A 83 -15.56 -3.49 14.98
CA THR A 83 -14.60 -4.59 15.08
C THR A 83 -13.93 -4.81 13.74
N VAL A 84 -12.61 -4.89 13.74
CA VAL A 84 -11.77 -5.11 12.57
C VAL A 84 -11.02 -6.43 12.75
N ASN A 85 -11.32 -7.40 11.91
CA ASN A 85 -10.63 -8.68 11.86
C ASN A 85 -9.46 -8.59 10.88
N LEU A 86 -8.26 -8.90 11.35
CA LEU A 86 -7.02 -8.88 10.55
C LEU A 86 -6.66 -10.28 10.06
N SER A 87 -6.08 -10.38 8.88
CA SER A 87 -5.54 -11.63 8.36
C SER A 87 -4.19 -11.93 9.00
N LYS A 88 -4.10 -13.06 9.73
CA LYS A 88 -2.83 -13.55 10.32
C LYS A 88 -1.75 -13.74 9.26
N GLU A 89 -2.12 -14.39 8.16
CA GLU A 89 -1.18 -14.68 7.07
C GLU A 89 -0.54 -13.41 6.49
N LEU A 90 -1.34 -12.35 6.34
CA LEU A 90 -0.82 -11.07 5.82
C LEU A 90 0.05 -10.36 6.86
N LEU A 91 -0.30 -10.42 8.14
CA LEU A 91 0.51 -9.87 9.22
C LEU A 91 1.89 -10.54 9.29
N ASP A 92 1.92 -11.87 9.23
CA ASP A 92 3.16 -12.64 9.27
C ASP A 92 4.01 -12.42 8.01
N ASN A 93 3.39 -12.44 6.83
CA ASN A 93 4.07 -12.18 5.56
C ASN A 93 4.69 -10.77 5.49
N PHE A 94 4.07 -9.82 6.15
CA PHE A 94 4.55 -8.44 6.19
C PHE A 94 5.44 -8.13 7.39
N GLY A 95 5.55 -9.04 8.35
CA GLY A 95 6.33 -8.86 9.57
C GLY A 95 5.83 -7.68 10.42
N LEU A 96 4.52 -7.40 10.41
CA LEU A 96 3.91 -6.30 11.12
C LEU A 96 3.30 -6.77 12.44
N ALA A 97 3.74 -6.18 13.55
CA ALA A 97 3.13 -6.45 14.83
C ALA A 97 1.84 -5.62 15.01
N VAL A 98 0.78 -6.26 15.54
CA VAL A 98 -0.51 -5.58 15.81
C VAL A 98 -0.33 -4.35 16.70
N LYS A 99 0.62 -4.37 17.64
CA LYS A 99 0.94 -3.24 18.51
C LYS A 99 1.39 -1.99 17.73
N GLU A 100 2.17 -2.17 16.66
CA GLU A 100 2.62 -1.07 15.80
C GLU A 100 1.48 -0.50 14.96
N LEU A 101 0.61 -1.39 14.46
CA LEU A 101 -0.61 -0.99 13.77
C LEU A 101 -1.51 -0.14 14.65
N VAL A 102 -1.78 -0.58 15.88
CA VAL A 102 -2.57 0.16 16.87
C VAL A 102 -1.96 1.54 17.15
N LYS A 103 -0.63 1.63 17.26
CA LYS A 103 0.07 2.91 17.47
C LYS A 103 -0.16 3.88 16.31
N SER A 104 -0.10 3.38 15.08
CA SER A 104 -0.37 4.18 13.87
C SER A 104 -1.85 4.60 13.77
N LEU A 105 -2.77 3.73 14.18
CA LEU A 105 -4.21 3.99 14.16
C LEU A 105 -4.65 4.99 15.23
N LYS A 106 -4.02 5.00 16.42
CA LYS A 106 -4.32 5.95 17.51
C LYS A 106 -4.26 7.41 17.05
N THR A 107 -3.36 7.73 16.14
CA THR A 107 -3.21 9.10 15.63
C THR A 107 -4.42 9.56 14.79
N LYS A 108 -5.13 8.62 14.16
CA LYS A 108 -6.28 8.88 13.27
C LYS A 108 -7.63 8.60 13.92
N ALA A 109 -7.65 7.76 14.94
CA ALA A 109 -8.86 7.40 15.70
C ALA A 109 -9.00 8.22 17.00
N LYS A 110 -8.76 9.54 16.92
CA LYS A 110 -9.00 10.45 18.06
C LYS A 110 -10.48 10.42 18.42
N GLY A 111 -10.78 10.26 19.72
CA GLY A 111 -12.17 10.15 20.22
C GLY A 111 -12.66 8.71 20.39
N PHE A 112 -11.92 7.71 19.97
CA PHE A 112 -12.28 6.31 20.13
C PHE A 112 -11.29 5.60 21.09
N ASN A 113 -11.81 4.66 21.86
CA ASN A 113 -11.01 3.69 22.59
C ASN A 113 -10.62 2.58 21.62
N ILE A 114 -9.39 2.11 21.72
CA ILE A 114 -8.87 1.03 20.90
C ILE A 114 -8.45 -0.11 21.80
N GLU A 115 -9.14 -1.23 21.69
CA GLU A 115 -8.79 -2.50 22.31
C GLU A 115 -8.30 -3.45 21.22
N PHE A 116 -7.36 -4.31 21.54
CA PHE A 116 -6.84 -5.28 20.58
C PHE A 116 -6.63 -6.64 21.24
N GLU A 117 -7.05 -7.66 20.54
CA GLU A 117 -6.85 -9.06 20.89
C GLU A 117 -6.23 -9.75 19.67
N GLU A 118 -5.20 -10.56 19.85
CA GLU A 118 -4.46 -11.27 18.81
C GLU A 118 -4.58 -10.69 17.37
N ASN A 119 -5.74 -10.90 16.73
CA ASN A 119 -6.03 -10.48 15.34
C ASN A 119 -7.22 -9.54 15.20
N LYS A 120 -7.81 -9.11 16.32
CA LYS A 120 -8.98 -8.22 16.32
C LYS A 120 -8.61 -6.88 16.90
N ILE A 121 -9.09 -5.83 16.27
CA ILE A 121 -9.03 -4.47 16.81
C ILE A 121 -10.47 -3.98 16.97
N ILE A 122 -10.80 -3.55 18.17
CA ILE A 122 -12.14 -3.07 18.52
C ILE A 122 -12.04 -1.57 18.80
N PHE A 123 -12.82 -0.81 18.07
CA PHE A 123 -12.96 0.62 18.28
C PHE A 123 -14.31 0.88 18.95
N SER A 124 -14.30 1.50 20.14
CA SER A 124 -15.49 1.91 20.88
C SER A 124 -15.50 3.42 21.05
N GLN A 125 -16.68 4.02 20.96
CA GLN A 125 -16.84 5.46 21.17
C GLN A 125 -16.66 5.84 22.64
N LYS A 126 -16.11 7.01 22.91
CA LYS A 126 -15.89 7.53 24.28
C LYS A 126 -17.11 8.22 24.91
N GLY A 127 -18.18 8.48 24.15
CA GLY A 127 -19.36 9.22 24.62
C GLY A 127 -20.68 8.68 24.09
N LYS A 128 -21.78 8.93 24.80
CA LYS A 128 -23.13 8.45 24.47
C LYS A 128 -23.83 9.24 23.34
N THR A 129 -23.22 10.27 22.79
CA THR A 129 -23.90 11.28 21.94
C THR A 129 -23.39 11.30 20.48
N GLU A 130 -22.46 10.43 20.11
CA GLU A 130 -21.91 10.46 18.74
C GLU A 130 -22.73 9.55 17.81
N GLU A 131 -22.96 10.02 16.59
CA GLU A 131 -23.81 9.37 15.61
C GLU A 131 -23.09 8.14 14.99
N ILE A 132 -23.85 7.13 14.57
CA ILE A 132 -23.36 5.97 13.83
C ILE A 132 -22.51 6.38 12.59
N LYS A 133 -22.81 7.56 12.04
CA LYS A 133 -22.06 8.19 10.96
C LYS A 133 -20.57 8.34 11.26
N ASP A 134 -20.19 8.58 12.51
CA ASP A 134 -18.81 8.75 12.91
C ASP A 134 -18.02 7.43 12.86
N LEU A 135 -18.67 6.30 13.14
CA LEU A 135 -18.08 4.97 12.95
C LEU A 135 -17.83 4.64 11.47
N TYR A 136 -18.76 5.05 10.58
CA TYR A 136 -18.52 4.91 9.14
C TYR A 136 -17.37 5.80 8.66
N ASN A 137 -17.34 7.03 9.10
CA ASN A 137 -16.24 7.94 8.80
C ASN A 137 -14.90 7.43 9.35
N LEU A 138 -14.91 6.86 10.54
CA LEU A 138 -13.73 6.21 11.12
C LEU A 138 -13.27 5.05 10.25
N LYS A 139 -14.18 4.15 9.85
CA LYS A 139 -13.86 3.02 8.96
C LYS A 139 -13.14 3.47 7.71
N GLU A 140 -13.64 4.50 7.02
CA GLU A 140 -12.99 5.01 5.80
C GLU A 140 -11.64 5.68 6.09
N LYS A 141 -11.53 6.41 7.19
CA LYS A 141 -10.26 7.01 7.61
C LYS A 141 -9.19 5.96 7.93
N ILE A 142 -9.57 4.91 8.67
CA ILE A 142 -8.59 3.87 9.06
C ILE A 142 -8.16 3.00 7.88
N LYS A 143 -9.04 2.73 6.91
CA LYS A 143 -8.67 2.00 5.69
C LYS A 143 -7.49 2.65 4.96
N ALA A 144 -7.48 3.96 4.89
CA ALA A 144 -6.46 4.74 4.18
C ALA A 144 -5.16 4.95 4.99
N VAL A 145 -5.09 4.46 6.24
CA VAL A 145 -3.89 4.61 7.06
C VAL A 145 -2.75 3.77 6.51
N LYS A 146 -1.60 4.39 6.32
CA LYS A 146 -0.37 3.72 5.92
C LYS A 146 0.25 3.06 7.12
N VAL A 147 0.52 1.77 7.00
CA VAL A 147 1.00 0.94 8.11
C VAL A 147 2.38 0.33 7.87
N GLY A 148 2.87 0.40 6.63
CA GLY A 148 4.19 -0.12 6.32
C GLY A 148 4.63 0.23 4.90
N GLY A 149 5.89 -0.14 4.58
CA GLY A 149 6.51 0.16 3.30
C GLY A 149 6.92 1.63 3.13
N ILE A 150 7.40 1.96 1.95
CA ILE A 150 7.87 3.30 1.59
C ILE A 150 6.71 4.10 0.99
N LYS A 151 6.48 5.28 1.53
CA LYS A 151 5.42 6.18 1.06
C LYS A 151 5.61 6.53 -0.42
N GLY A 152 4.55 6.34 -1.21
CA GLY A 152 4.53 6.68 -2.64
C GLY A 152 4.78 5.49 -3.56
N LEU A 153 5.27 4.35 -3.07
CA LEU A 153 5.48 3.14 -3.86
C LEU A 153 4.24 2.24 -3.85
N LYS A 154 3.26 2.57 -4.68
CA LYS A 154 1.97 1.87 -4.71
C LYS A 154 2.06 0.45 -5.25
N GLN A 155 2.84 0.25 -6.31
CA GLN A 155 3.07 -1.06 -6.91
C GLN A 155 4.57 -1.30 -7.04
N VAL A 156 4.99 -2.51 -6.74
CA VAL A 156 6.39 -2.91 -6.75
C VAL A 156 6.46 -4.31 -7.34
N LEU A 157 7.14 -4.45 -8.47
CA LEU A 157 7.23 -5.70 -9.21
C LEU A 157 8.68 -6.08 -9.47
N PRO A 158 9.08 -7.31 -9.11
CA PRO A 158 10.35 -7.87 -9.57
C PRO A 158 10.24 -8.27 -11.04
N VAL A 159 11.17 -7.80 -11.86
CA VAL A 159 11.24 -8.09 -13.29
C VAL A 159 12.63 -8.61 -13.64
N LYS A 160 12.68 -9.66 -14.45
CA LYS A 160 13.95 -10.16 -14.98
C LYS A 160 14.40 -9.30 -16.16
N ARG A 161 15.62 -8.78 -16.09
CA ARG A 161 16.25 -8.01 -17.16
C ARG A 161 17.63 -8.59 -17.48
N GLY A 162 17.73 -9.34 -18.57
CA GLY A 162 18.93 -10.12 -18.88
C GLY A 162 19.13 -11.26 -17.87
N GLU A 163 20.28 -11.30 -17.21
CA GLU A 163 20.60 -12.29 -16.18
C GLU A 163 20.25 -11.84 -14.75
N GLU A 164 19.90 -10.57 -14.56
CA GLU A 164 19.62 -9.99 -13.25
C GLU A 164 18.14 -9.70 -13.05
N TYR A 165 17.75 -9.66 -11.79
CA TYR A 165 16.42 -9.20 -11.40
C TYR A 165 16.49 -7.76 -10.89
N ILE A 166 15.60 -6.93 -11.39
CA ILE A 166 15.40 -5.55 -10.98
C ILE A 166 14.01 -5.36 -10.39
N VAL A 167 13.83 -4.31 -9.63
CA VAL A 167 12.52 -3.95 -9.09
C VAL A 167 11.98 -2.72 -9.81
N LEU A 168 10.83 -2.88 -10.47
CA LEU A 168 10.07 -1.78 -11.05
C LEU A 168 9.04 -1.28 -10.04
N THR A 169 8.93 0.05 -9.89
CA THR A 169 7.95 0.65 -8.99
C THR A 169 7.03 1.60 -9.74
N ALA A 170 5.73 1.58 -9.41
CA ALA A 170 4.81 2.66 -9.75
C ALA A 170 4.75 3.62 -8.56
N GLY A 171 5.22 4.83 -8.80
CA GLY A 171 5.53 5.82 -7.78
C GLY A 171 7.02 5.99 -7.57
N THR A 172 7.43 7.12 -7.01
CA THR A 172 8.84 7.45 -6.76
C THR A 172 9.03 7.98 -5.36
N ASN A 173 10.05 7.49 -4.68
CA ASN A 173 10.53 8.03 -3.41
C ASN A 173 12.01 7.68 -3.27
N LEU A 174 12.86 8.40 -3.98
CA LEU A 174 14.30 8.15 -3.99
C LEU A 174 14.93 8.33 -2.60
N LYS A 175 14.40 9.27 -1.82
CA LYS A 175 14.97 9.63 -0.51
C LYS A 175 14.90 8.48 0.50
N ASP A 176 13.80 7.74 0.50
CA ASP A 176 13.57 6.67 1.48
C ASP A 176 14.01 5.29 0.96
N VAL A 177 14.35 5.19 -0.33
CA VAL A 177 14.86 3.95 -0.97
C VAL A 177 16.37 3.85 -0.90
N LEU A 178 17.09 4.97 -0.95
CA LEU A 178 18.55 5.07 -0.81
C LEU A 178 18.98 5.03 0.65
#